data_fc48aa2bfd582ecbb37d8391b82949c1
#
_entry.id   fc48aa2bfd582ecbb37d8391b82949c1
#
_cell.length_a   1.000
_cell.length_b   1.000
_cell.length_c   1.000
_cell.angle_alpha   90.00
_cell.angle_beta   90.00
_cell.angle_gamma   90.00
#
_symmetry.space_group_name_H-M   'P 1'
#
loop_
_entity.id
_entity.type
_entity.pdbx_description
1 polymer ?
#
loop_
_entity_poly.entity_id
_entity_poly.type
_entity_poly.pdbx_seq_one_letter_code
_entity_poly.pdbx_strand_id
1 'polypeptide(L)'
;LLEIAAKTRERIEEKQKEKPLAQIRAEAEKIRAEELAAAGMEPDGTDTAAAGAGKPAAHRKSFIEALKKPGMSYICEVKKASPSKGLIAEDFPYLEIAKEYEAAGASAISCLTEPFYFKGSDRYLREITDAVDIPVLRKDFTVSEYMIYEAKILGASAVLLICSLLDDVQLKGYMEVAKNLGMDALVEAHDSDEVFRAIAAGAEIIGVN
;
A
#
# COMPACT_ATOMS: atom_id res chain seq x y z
N LEU A 1 6.59 4.26 -18.16
CA LEU A 1 6.64 4.66 -16.76
C LEU A 1 6.35 6.16 -16.58
N LEU A 2 7.11 7.05 -17.18
CA LEU A 2 6.98 8.51 -17.03
C LEU A 2 5.61 9.05 -17.45
N GLU A 3 5.05 8.53 -18.53
CA GLU A 3 3.71 8.91 -19.03
C GLU A 3 2.62 8.55 -17.98
N ILE A 4 2.70 7.35 -17.42
CA ILE A 4 1.75 6.91 -16.37
C ILE A 4 1.89 7.79 -15.13
N ALA A 5 3.13 8.08 -14.72
CA ALA A 5 3.38 8.96 -13.58
C ALA A 5 2.85 10.40 -13.81
N ALA A 6 2.97 10.94 -15.03
CA ALA A 6 2.40 12.23 -15.40
C ALA A 6 0.88 12.23 -15.27
N LYS A 7 0.21 11.20 -15.83
CA LYS A 7 -1.25 11.03 -15.70
C LYS A 7 -1.68 10.85 -14.24
N THR A 8 -0.87 10.17 -13.44
CA THR A 8 -1.15 10.04 -12.00
C THR A 8 -1.05 11.38 -11.29
N ARG A 9 -0.05 12.24 -11.62
CA ARG A 9 0.03 13.59 -11.04
C ARG A 9 -1.21 14.42 -11.37
N GLU A 10 -1.64 14.46 -12.64
CA GLU A 10 -2.89 15.13 -13.05
C GLU A 10 -4.10 14.64 -12.24
N ARG A 11 -4.25 13.32 -12.09
CA ARG A 11 -5.31 12.70 -11.30
C ARG A 11 -5.28 13.15 -9.85
N ILE A 12 -4.11 13.21 -9.23
CA ILE A 12 -3.97 13.62 -7.83
C ILE A 12 -4.20 15.11 -7.64
N GLU A 13 -3.78 15.96 -8.58
CA GLU A 13 -4.10 17.39 -8.58
C GLU A 13 -5.61 17.64 -8.59
N GLU A 14 -6.37 16.90 -9.41
CA GLU A 14 -7.84 17.01 -9.42
C GLU A 14 -8.45 16.52 -8.09
N LYS A 15 -8.00 15.38 -7.56
CA LYS A 15 -8.47 14.90 -6.25
C LYS A 15 -8.20 15.90 -5.12
N GLN A 16 -7.08 16.61 -5.15
CA GLN A 16 -6.73 17.61 -4.14
C GLN A 16 -7.62 18.86 -4.19
N LYS A 17 -8.24 19.17 -5.33
CA LYS A 17 -9.24 20.24 -5.42
C LYS A 17 -10.52 19.89 -4.67
N GLU A 18 -10.93 18.61 -4.72
CA GLU A 18 -12.11 18.11 -4.00
C GLU A 18 -11.82 17.87 -2.52
N LYS A 19 -10.66 17.26 -2.22
CA LYS A 19 -10.21 16.94 -0.86
C LYS A 19 -8.76 17.37 -0.68
N PRO A 20 -8.50 18.54 -0.04
CA PRO A 20 -7.14 19.05 0.15
C PRO A 20 -6.24 18.11 0.95
N LEU A 21 -4.91 18.20 0.72
CA LEU A 21 -3.90 17.38 1.40
C LEU A 21 -4.04 17.40 2.93
N ALA A 22 -4.28 18.58 3.52
CA ALA A 22 -4.44 18.68 4.97
C ALA A 22 -5.64 17.89 5.50
N GLN A 23 -6.72 17.81 4.73
CA GLN A 23 -7.91 17.06 5.11
C GLN A 23 -7.70 15.55 5.03
N ILE A 24 -7.13 15.05 3.92
CA ILE A 24 -6.88 13.61 3.76
C ILE A 24 -5.83 13.12 4.76
N ARG A 25 -4.84 13.95 5.06
CA ARG A 25 -3.83 13.68 6.08
C ARG A 25 -4.48 13.52 7.47
N ALA A 26 -5.28 14.49 7.89
CA ALA A 26 -5.96 14.45 9.20
C ALA A 26 -6.85 13.20 9.34
N GLU A 27 -7.55 12.79 8.27
CA GLU A 27 -8.36 11.59 8.27
C GLU A 27 -7.53 10.31 8.40
N ALA A 28 -6.42 10.20 7.67
CA ALA A 28 -5.51 9.05 7.76
C ALA A 28 -4.84 8.95 9.14
N GLU A 29 -4.38 10.08 9.70
CA GLU A 29 -3.79 10.16 11.04
C GLU A 29 -4.81 9.78 12.13
N LYS A 30 -6.08 10.19 11.97
CA LYS A 30 -7.16 9.78 12.87
C LYS A 30 -7.37 8.26 12.85
N ILE A 31 -7.43 7.64 11.67
CA ILE A 31 -7.54 6.18 11.55
C ILE A 31 -6.36 5.50 12.25
N ARG A 32 -5.15 6.01 12.08
CA ARG A 32 -3.96 5.48 12.75
C ARG A 32 -4.07 5.58 14.27
N ALA A 33 -4.51 6.71 14.79
CA ALA A 33 -4.70 6.91 16.22
C ALA A 33 -5.76 5.95 16.80
N GLU A 34 -6.86 5.72 16.07
CA GLU A 34 -7.89 4.75 16.46
C GLU A 34 -7.36 3.31 16.48
N GLU A 35 -6.51 2.93 15.52
CA GLU A 35 -5.85 1.61 15.49
C GLU A 35 -4.91 1.42 16.68
N LEU A 36 -4.10 2.44 17.03
CA LEU A 36 -3.20 2.40 18.18
C LEU A 36 -3.98 2.29 19.50
N ALA A 37 -5.00 3.10 19.67
CA ALA A 37 -5.86 3.06 20.85
C ALA A 37 -6.54 1.70 21.00
N ALA A 38 -7.03 1.11 19.92
CA ALA A 38 -7.64 -0.23 19.92
C ALA A 38 -6.62 -1.34 20.25
N ALA A 39 -5.35 -1.14 19.93
CA ALA A 39 -4.25 -2.05 20.28
C ALA A 39 -3.70 -1.83 21.69
N GLY A 40 -4.15 -0.80 22.43
CA GLY A 40 -3.59 -0.42 23.73
C GLY A 40 -2.18 0.16 23.63
N MET A 41 -1.87 0.82 22.53
CA MET A 41 -0.55 1.43 22.26
C MET A 41 -0.63 2.95 22.31
N GLU A 42 0.44 3.59 22.80
CA GLU A 42 0.59 5.04 22.74
C GLU A 42 0.88 5.51 21.28
N PRO A 43 0.71 6.80 20.97
CA PRO A 43 0.99 7.35 19.64
C PRO A 43 2.42 7.11 19.13
N ASP A 44 3.38 6.90 20.01
CA ASP A 44 4.77 6.55 19.70
C ASP A 44 5.00 5.04 19.47
N GLY A 45 3.94 4.23 19.59
CA GLY A 45 3.99 2.78 19.39
C GLY A 45 4.46 1.99 20.62
N THR A 46 4.56 2.62 21.80
CA THR A 46 4.89 1.92 23.06
C THR A 46 3.64 1.27 23.67
N ASP A 47 3.79 0.04 24.20
CA ASP A 47 2.71 -0.67 24.92
C ASP A 47 2.33 0.07 26.20
N THR A 48 1.04 0.38 26.38
CA THR A 48 0.50 0.74 27.68
C THR A 48 0.23 -0.56 28.46
N ALA A 49 1.05 -0.84 29.45
CA ALA A 49 1.00 -2.05 30.28
C ALA A 49 -0.28 -2.13 31.14
N ALA A 50 -1.46 -2.20 30.54
CA ALA A 50 -2.74 -2.47 31.20
C ALA A 50 -3.83 -2.86 30.16
N ALA A 51 -3.56 -3.78 29.23
CA ALA A 51 -4.60 -4.27 28.35
C ALA A 51 -5.39 -5.41 29.01
N GLY A 52 -6.57 -5.06 29.53
CA GLY A 52 -7.63 -6.03 29.79
C GLY A 52 -8.01 -6.75 28.49
N ALA A 53 -8.30 -8.06 28.60
CA ALA A 53 -8.61 -8.96 27.49
C ALA A 53 -9.87 -8.53 26.70
N GLY A 54 -9.71 -7.57 25.79
CA GLY A 54 -10.63 -7.26 24.72
C GLY A 54 -10.05 -7.83 23.43
N LYS A 55 -10.92 -8.44 22.57
CA LYS A 55 -10.52 -8.85 21.22
C LYS A 55 -9.89 -7.64 20.53
N PRO A 56 -8.64 -7.72 20.05
CA PRO A 56 -8.04 -6.58 19.35
C PRO A 56 -8.92 -6.24 18.16
N ALA A 57 -9.24 -4.95 17.98
CA ALA A 57 -9.73 -4.44 16.71
C ALA A 57 -8.76 -4.96 15.64
N ALA A 58 -9.30 -5.44 14.52
CA ALA A 58 -8.56 -6.20 13.53
C ALA A 58 -7.22 -5.52 13.22
N HIS A 59 -6.15 -6.03 13.81
CA HIS A 59 -4.79 -5.66 13.49
C HIS A 59 -4.64 -5.98 12.00
N ARG A 60 -4.61 -4.97 11.16
CA ARG A 60 -4.18 -5.17 9.79
C ARG A 60 -2.81 -5.78 9.84
N LYS A 61 -2.68 -7.02 9.35
CA LYS A 61 -1.42 -7.74 9.41
C LYS A 61 -0.35 -6.92 8.68
N SER A 62 0.81 -6.71 9.31
CA SER A 62 1.95 -6.06 8.71
C SER A 62 2.36 -6.81 7.45
N PHE A 63 2.59 -6.07 6.38
CA PHE A 63 3.00 -6.63 5.09
C PHE A 63 4.39 -7.27 5.22
N ILE A 64 5.32 -6.60 5.90
CA ILE A 64 6.68 -7.12 6.12
C ILE A 64 6.67 -8.40 6.98
N GLU A 65 5.85 -8.47 8.03
CA GLU A 65 5.76 -9.66 8.88
C GLU A 65 5.15 -10.85 8.14
N ALA A 66 4.23 -10.61 7.22
CA ALA A 66 3.70 -11.66 6.36
C ALA A 66 4.76 -12.23 5.42
N LEU A 67 5.70 -11.40 4.95
CA LEU A 67 6.80 -11.81 4.06
C LEU A 67 7.97 -12.46 4.81
N LYS A 68 8.16 -12.18 6.10
CA LYS A 68 9.24 -12.76 6.94
C LYS A 68 8.98 -14.19 7.40
N LYS A 69 7.81 -14.75 7.12
CA LYS A 69 7.50 -16.14 7.48
C LYS A 69 8.49 -17.11 6.84
N PRO A 70 8.85 -18.22 7.53
CA PRO A 70 9.73 -19.22 6.97
C PRO A 70 9.20 -19.78 5.65
N GLY A 71 10.10 -19.96 4.68
CA GLY A 71 9.76 -20.47 3.36
C GLY A 71 9.59 -19.36 2.31
N MET A 72 8.96 -19.72 1.19
CA MET A 72 8.65 -18.78 0.11
C MET A 72 7.35 -18.05 0.40
N SER A 73 7.37 -16.72 0.34
CA SER A 73 6.17 -15.88 0.43
C SER A 73 5.70 -15.48 -0.96
N TYR A 74 4.38 -15.55 -1.19
CA TYR A 74 3.77 -15.18 -2.47
C TYR A 74 2.93 -13.93 -2.31
N ILE A 75 3.21 -12.93 -3.15
CA ILE A 75 2.36 -11.74 -3.34
C ILE A 75 1.56 -11.97 -4.61
N CYS A 76 0.25 -12.19 -4.49
CA CYS A 76 -0.62 -12.45 -5.63
C CYS A 76 -1.27 -11.15 -6.11
N GLU A 77 -1.21 -10.89 -7.43
CA GLU A 77 -1.65 -9.62 -8.00
C GLU A 77 -3.06 -9.70 -8.60
N VAL A 78 -3.94 -8.81 -8.14
CA VAL A 78 -5.30 -8.60 -8.67
C VAL A 78 -5.23 -7.47 -9.70
N LYS A 79 -5.25 -7.85 -11.00
CA LYS A 79 -5.03 -6.95 -12.14
C LYS A 79 -5.98 -7.23 -13.29
N LYS A 80 -6.74 -6.21 -13.72
CA LYS A 80 -7.71 -6.30 -14.82
C LYS A 80 -7.08 -6.14 -16.19
N ALA A 81 -6.09 -5.28 -16.31
CA ALA A 81 -5.42 -4.93 -17.56
C ALA A 81 -3.96 -4.54 -17.34
N SER A 82 -3.15 -4.55 -18.39
CA SER A 82 -1.80 -3.99 -18.38
C SER A 82 -1.43 -3.41 -19.74
N PRO A 83 -0.48 -2.43 -19.82
CA PRO A 83 -0.04 -1.88 -21.09
C PRO A 83 0.47 -2.92 -22.08
N SER A 84 1.14 -3.97 -21.60
CA SER A 84 1.76 -5.00 -22.42
C SER A 84 0.80 -6.08 -22.91
N LYS A 85 -0.29 -6.36 -22.15
CA LYS A 85 -1.24 -7.45 -22.46
C LYS A 85 -2.65 -6.96 -22.79
N GLY A 86 -2.90 -5.64 -22.69
CA GLY A 86 -4.24 -5.09 -22.81
C GLY A 86 -5.18 -5.57 -21.71
N LEU A 87 -6.44 -5.79 -22.05
CA LEU A 87 -7.45 -6.33 -21.15
C LEU A 87 -7.17 -7.83 -20.89
N ILE A 88 -6.99 -8.20 -19.61
CA ILE A 88 -6.70 -9.59 -19.18
C ILE A 88 -8.01 -10.35 -18.96
N ALA A 89 -9.01 -9.69 -18.36
CA ALA A 89 -10.31 -10.28 -18.09
C ALA A 89 -11.42 -9.25 -18.32
N GLU A 90 -12.41 -9.57 -19.16
CA GLU A 90 -13.62 -8.75 -19.36
C GLU A 90 -14.47 -8.78 -18.09
N ASP A 91 -14.84 -9.96 -17.67
CA ASP A 91 -15.42 -10.21 -16.36
C ASP A 91 -14.29 -10.30 -15.33
N PHE A 92 -14.33 -9.42 -14.35
CA PHE A 92 -13.27 -9.27 -13.37
C PHE A 92 -13.82 -9.37 -11.94
N PRO A 93 -14.05 -10.61 -11.47
CA PRO A 93 -14.54 -10.87 -10.12
C PRO A 93 -13.42 -10.72 -9.08
N TYR A 94 -12.89 -9.50 -8.94
CA TYR A 94 -11.70 -9.20 -8.13
C TYR A 94 -11.81 -9.65 -6.67
N LEU A 95 -13.03 -9.66 -6.09
CA LEU A 95 -13.24 -10.12 -4.70
C LEU A 95 -13.10 -11.64 -4.58
N GLU A 96 -13.67 -12.37 -5.52
CA GLU A 96 -13.54 -13.82 -5.60
C GLU A 96 -12.07 -14.22 -5.82
N ILE A 97 -11.39 -13.54 -6.76
CA ILE A 97 -9.95 -13.74 -7.02
C ILE A 97 -9.13 -13.49 -5.75
N ALA A 98 -9.39 -12.40 -5.03
CA ALA A 98 -8.66 -12.07 -3.81
C ALA A 98 -8.85 -13.13 -2.71
N LYS A 99 -10.08 -13.61 -2.50
CA LYS A 99 -10.41 -14.68 -1.55
C LYS A 99 -9.79 -16.02 -1.94
N GLU A 100 -9.78 -16.36 -3.24
CA GLU A 100 -9.11 -17.55 -3.74
C GLU A 100 -7.60 -17.50 -3.52
N TYR A 101 -6.95 -16.35 -3.73
CA TYR A 101 -5.54 -16.17 -3.41
C TYR A 101 -5.25 -16.36 -1.93
N GLU A 102 -6.06 -15.79 -1.05
CA GLU A 102 -5.93 -16.02 0.39
C GLU A 102 -6.11 -17.49 0.75
N ALA A 103 -7.16 -18.14 0.24
CA ALA A 103 -7.43 -19.57 0.48
C ALA A 103 -6.33 -20.48 -0.06
N ALA A 104 -5.66 -20.09 -1.15
CA ALA A 104 -4.51 -20.79 -1.71
C ALA A 104 -3.20 -20.57 -0.93
N GLY A 105 -3.21 -19.71 0.10
CA GLY A 105 -2.06 -19.47 0.97
C GLY A 105 -1.15 -18.33 0.52
N ALA A 106 -1.66 -17.37 -0.26
CA ALA A 106 -0.92 -16.13 -0.55
C ALA A 106 -0.53 -15.42 0.76
N SER A 107 0.69 -14.91 0.81
CA SER A 107 1.18 -14.13 1.96
C SER A 107 0.63 -12.72 1.98
N ALA A 108 0.38 -12.16 0.79
CA ALA A 108 -0.18 -10.82 0.59
C ALA A 108 -0.86 -10.71 -0.78
N ILE A 109 -1.69 -9.70 -0.93
CA ILE A 109 -2.30 -9.32 -2.21
C ILE A 109 -1.70 -8.00 -2.70
N SER A 110 -1.43 -7.90 -4.00
CA SER A 110 -1.13 -6.65 -4.71
C SER A 110 -2.36 -6.23 -5.50
N CYS A 111 -2.97 -5.09 -5.14
CA CYS A 111 -4.18 -4.60 -5.79
C CYS A 111 -3.89 -3.37 -6.65
N LEU A 112 -4.12 -3.48 -7.97
CA LEU A 112 -3.97 -2.36 -8.91
C LEU A 112 -5.06 -1.31 -8.68
N THR A 113 -4.64 -0.05 -8.44
CA THR A 113 -5.55 1.09 -8.33
C THR A 113 -5.40 2.10 -9.47
N GLU A 114 -4.36 1.99 -10.31
CA GLU A 114 -4.15 2.86 -11.47
C GLU A 114 -5.27 2.66 -12.51
N PRO A 115 -6.10 3.71 -12.83
CA PRO A 115 -7.35 3.51 -13.58
C PRO A 115 -7.19 3.54 -15.10
N PHE A 116 -6.18 4.20 -15.63
CA PHE A 116 -6.07 4.47 -17.08
C PHE A 116 -5.48 3.30 -17.85
N TYR A 117 -4.34 2.81 -17.41
CA TYR A 117 -3.55 1.78 -18.09
C TYR A 117 -3.79 0.38 -17.55
N PHE A 118 -4.07 0.27 -16.24
CA PHE A 118 -4.28 -1.02 -15.57
C PHE A 118 -5.75 -1.31 -15.28
N LYS A 119 -6.66 -0.36 -15.55
CA LYS A 119 -8.09 -0.48 -15.26
C LYS A 119 -8.37 -0.82 -13.78
N GLY A 120 -7.46 -0.36 -12.90
CA GLY A 120 -7.58 -0.48 -11.46
C GLY A 120 -8.60 0.50 -10.86
N SER A 121 -8.85 0.38 -9.56
CA SER A 121 -9.79 1.25 -8.85
C SER A 121 -9.50 1.27 -7.36
N ASP A 122 -9.62 2.44 -6.73
CA ASP A 122 -9.60 2.60 -5.28
C ASP A 122 -10.72 1.78 -4.60
N ARG A 123 -11.86 1.60 -5.30
CA ARG A 123 -12.94 0.73 -4.84
C ARG A 123 -12.49 -0.73 -4.70
N TYR A 124 -11.72 -1.25 -5.66
CA TYR A 124 -11.21 -2.61 -5.58
C TYR A 124 -10.32 -2.81 -4.35
N LEU A 125 -9.43 -1.85 -4.09
CA LEU A 125 -8.57 -1.88 -2.91
C LEU A 125 -9.40 -1.91 -1.63
N ARG A 126 -10.36 -1.00 -1.48
CA ARG A 126 -11.24 -0.91 -0.32
C ARG A 126 -11.98 -2.23 -0.08
N GLU A 127 -12.68 -2.71 -1.08
CA GLU A 127 -13.50 -3.90 -0.95
C GLU A 127 -12.66 -5.17 -0.70
N ILE A 128 -11.46 -5.27 -1.30
CA ILE A 128 -10.53 -6.38 -1.02
C ILE A 128 -10.02 -6.32 0.42
N THR A 129 -9.58 -5.14 0.89
CA THR A 129 -9.08 -5.00 2.27
C THR A 129 -10.13 -5.32 3.32
N ASP A 130 -11.41 -5.10 3.01
CA ASP A 130 -12.53 -5.45 3.90
C ASP A 130 -12.89 -6.96 3.83
N ALA A 131 -12.48 -7.66 2.75
CA ALA A 131 -12.90 -9.04 2.47
C ALA A 131 -11.85 -10.11 2.81
N VAL A 132 -10.57 -9.75 3.01
CA VAL A 132 -9.47 -10.68 3.29
C VAL A 132 -8.74 -10.33 4.57
N ASP A 133 -8.13 -11.36 5.21
CA ASP A 133 -7.34 -11.20 6.44
C ASP A 133 -5.84 -11.02 6.18
N ILE A 134 -5.35 -11.28 4.97
CA ILE A 134 -3.94 -11.07 4.60
C ILE A 134 -3.68 -9.61 4.21
N PRO A 135 -2.42 -9.10 4.35
CA PRO A 135 -2.10 -7.72 4.02
C PRO A 135 -2.25 -7.42 2.53
N VAL A 136 -2.66 -6.18 2.22
CA VAL A 136 -2.89 -5.74 0.85
C VAL A 136 -1.99 -4.55 0.53
N LEU A 137 -1.21 -4.68 -0.55
CA LEU A 137 -0.40 -3.63 -1.15
C LEU A 137 -1.25 -2.81 -2.12
N ARG A 138 -1.26 -1.48 -1.96
CA ARG A 138 -1.74 -0.58 -3.02
C ARG A 138 -0.70 -0.52 -4.13
N LYS A 139 -1.02 -1.11 -5.27
CA LYS A 139 -0.18 -1.09 -6.48
C LYS A 139 -0.59 0.07 -7.37
N ASP A 140 0.10 1.18 -7.27
CA ASP A 140 -0.09 2.41 -8.05
C ASP A 140 1.26 3.12 -8.20
N PHE A 141 1.34 4.13 -9.05
CA PHE A 141 2.52 4.98 -9.24
C PHE A 141 2.50 6.09 -8.19
N THR A 142 3.04 5.83 -7.01
CA THR A 142 3.01 6.79 -5.90
C THR A 142 3.93 7.98 -6.19
N VAL A 143 3.35 9.10 -6.58
CA VAL A 143 4.05 10.35 -6.98
C VAL A 143 3.80 11.51 -6.02
N SER A 144 3.02 11.30 -4.97
CA SER A 144 2.65 12.30 -3.97
C SER A 144 2.34 11.62 -2.64
N GLU A 145 2.69 12.26 -1.53
CA GLU A 145 2.30 11.80 -0.19
C GLU A 145 0.78 11.71 -0.01
N TYR A 146 0.00 12.49 -0.78
CA TYR A 146 -1.46 12.38 -0.83
C TYR A 146 -1.92 10.93 -1.05
N MET A 147 -1.25 10.21 -1.96
CA MET A 147 -1.59 8.82 -2.28
C MET A 147 -1.30 7.86 -1.12
N ILE A 148 -0.36 8.19 -0.25
CA ILE A 148 -0.04 7.38 0.93
C ILE A 148 -1.13 7.57 1.99
N TYR A 149 -1.57 8.80 2.24
CA TYR A 149 -2.72 9.06 3.11
C TYR A 149 -4.00 8.40 2.57
N GLU A 150 -4.23 8.49 1.26
CA GLU A 150 -5.36 7.84 0.60
C GLU A 150 -5.29 6.31 0.74
N ALA A 151 -4.11 5.69 0.57
CA ALA A 151 -3.90 4.26 0.76
C ALA A 151 -4.28 3.82 2.19
N LYS A 152 -3.90 4.60 3.21
CA LYS A 152 -4.29 4.36 4.60
C LYS A 152 -5.80 4.35 4.77
N ILE A 153 -6.48 5.36 4.26
CA ILE A 153 -7.95 5.47 4.33
C ILE A 153 -8.62 4.29 3.63
N LEU A 154 -8.07 3.84 2.51
CA LEU A 154 -8.58 2.70 1.74
C LEU A 154 -8.26 1.34 2.37
N GLY A 155 -7.45 1.32 3.40
CA GLY A 155 -7.17 0.12 4.14
C GLY A 155 -5.94 -0.66 3.72
N ALA A 156 -5.09 -0.11 2.88
CA ALA A 156 -3.83 -0.75 2.51
C ALA A 156 -2.92 -1.02 3.71
N SER A 157 -2.18 -2.12 3.65
CA SER A 157 -1.11 -2.46 4.59
C SER A 157 0.25 -1.98 4.10
N ALA A 158 0.39 -1.74 2.80
CA ALA A 158 1.63 -1.27 2.18
C ALA A 158 1.35 -0.42 0.94
N VAL A 159 2.35 0.39 0.56
CA VAL A 159 2.37 1.18 -0.68
C VAL A 159 3.58 0.82 -1.53
N LEU A 160 3.46 0.98 -2.86
CA LEU A 160 4.57 0.85 -3.78
C LEU A 160 5.28 2.20 -3.95
N LEU A 161 6.60 2.21 -3.80
CA LEU A 161 7.46 3.34 -4.12
C LEU A 161 8.45 2.89 -5.21
N ILE A 162 8.61 3.66 -6.27
CA ILE A 162 9.43 3.29 -7.43
C ILE A 162 10.64 4.22 -7.50
N CYS A 163 11.86 3.67 -7.39
CA CYS A 163 13.10 4.45 -7.36
C CYS A 163 13.28 5.36 -8.58
N SER A 164 12.92 4.90 -9.78
CA SER A 164 13.03 5.70 -11.00
C SER A 164 12.03 6.86 -11.11
N LEU A 165 11.04 6.94 -10.23
CA LEU A 165 10.05 8.04 -10.18
C LEU A 165 10.27 9.05 -9.08
N LEU A 166 11.05 8.70 -8.06
CA LEU A 166 11.25 9.48 -6.84
C LEU A 166 12.74 9.84 -6.69
N ASP A 167 13.01 11.07 -6.28
CA ASP A 167 14.33 11.42 -5.79
C ASP A 167 14.56 10.86 -4.37
N ASP A 168 15.79 10.96 -3.86
CA ASP A 168 16.16 10.35 -2.57
C ASP A 168 15.44 10.99 -1.39
N VAL A 169 15.12 12.28 -1.48
CA VAL A 169 14.38 13.02 -0.44
C VAL A 169 12.93 12.56 -0.43
N GLN A 170 12.31 12.44 -1.60
CA GLN A 170 10.94 11.94 -1.75
C GLN A 170 10.84 10.49 -1.31
N LEU A 171 11.78 9.63 -1.74
CA LEU A 171 11.78 8.21 -1.39
C LEU A 171 11.82 8.03 0.13
N LYS A 172 12.75 8.69 0.80
CA LYS A 172 12.88 8.66 2.26
C LYS A 172 11.64 9.23 2.95
N GLY A 173 11.19 10.42 2.52
CA GLY A 173 10.02 11.09 3.12
C GLY A 173 8.74 10.26 2.97
N TYR A 174 8.52 9.62 1.82
CA TYR A 174 7.34 8.79 1.59
C TYR A 174 7.37 7.50 2.41
N MET A 175 8.54 6.89 2.60
CA MET A 175 8.68 5.76 3.53
C MET A 175 8.37 6.17 4.96
N GLU A 176 8.83 7.34 5.40
CA GLU A 176 8.53 7.88 6.74
C GLU A 176 7.03 8.13 6.92
N VAL A 177 6.35 8.72 5.93
CA VAL A 177 4.90 8.92 5.97
C VAL A 177 4.17 7.57 6.07
N ALA A 178 4.52 6.58 5.25
CA ALA A 178 3.92 5.25 5.31
C ALA A 178 4.11 4.61 6.70
N LYS A 179 5.34 4.64 7.23
CA LYS A 179 5.68 4.10 8.56
C LYS A 179 4.89 4.77 9.68
N ASN A 180 4.78 6.10 9.68
CA ASN A 180 4.02 6.85 10.68
C ASN A 180 2.53 6.48 10.67
N LEU A 181 2.01 6.11 9.50
CA LEU A 181 0.63 5.63 9.35
C LEU A 181 0.49 4.12 9.65
N GLY A 182 1.56 3.44 10.05
CA GLY A 182 1.55 1.99 10.33
C GLY A 182 1.41 1.14 9.09
N MET A 183 1.92 1.62 7.95
CA MET A 183 2.02 0.88 6.69
C MET A 183 3.46 0.61 6.34
N ASP A 184 3.70 -0.47 5.59
CA ASP A 184 4.99 -0.78 5.01
C ASP A 184 5.16 -0.12 3.62
N ALA A 185 6.40 -0.03 3.13
CA ALA A 185 6.71 0.41 1.78
C ALA A 185 7.46 -0.70 1.03
N LEU A 186 6.94 -1.14 -0.11
CA LEU A 186 7.67 -1.95 -1.08
C LEU A 186 8.39 -0.99 -2.04
N VAL A 187 9.72 -0.96 -1.99
CA VAL A 187 10.54 -0.11 -2.85
C VAL A 187 10.99 -0.89 -4.07
N GLU A 188 10.49 -0.50 -5.24
CA GLU A 188 10.81 -1.14 -6.52
C GLU A 188 12.08 -0.51 -7.12
N ALA A 189 13.02 -1.36 -7.52
CA ALA A 189 14.30 -1.01 -8.14
C ALA A 189 14.54 -1.86 -9.39
N HIS A 190 15.08 -1.25 -10.48
CA HIS A 190 15.28 -1.90 -11.78
C HIS A 190 16.76 -2.20 -12.09
N ASP A 191 17.68 -1.62 -11.32
CA ASP A 191 19.10 -1.84 -11.46
C ASP A 191 19.82 -1.76 -10.10
N SER A 192 21.14 -1.99 -10.11
CA SER A 192 21.96 -1.97 -8.91
C SER A 192 22.03 -0.60 -8.24
N ASP A 193 22.05 0.48 -9.01
CA ASP A 193 22.13 1.83 -8.47
C ASP A 193 20.84 2.19 -7.73
N GLU A 194 19.69 1.82 -8.27
CA GLU A 194 18.39 1.97 -7.61
C GLU A 194 18.30 1.10 -6.33
N VAL A 195 18.86 -0.13 -6.35
CA VAL A 195 18.93 -0.96 -5.13
C VAL A 195 19.78 -0.28 -4.06
N PHE A 196 20.94 0.28 -4.41
CA PHE A 196 21.77 1.01 -3.46
C PHE A 196 21.06 2.27 -2.92
N ARG A 197 20.35 3.00 -3.76
CA ARG A 197 19.53 4.14 -3.34
C ARG A 197 18.44 3.71 -2.35
N ALA A 198 17.73 2.61 -2.63
CA ALA A 198 16.71 2.06 -1.73
C ALA A 198 17.29 1.69 -0.36
N ILE A 199 18.45 0.99 -0.33
CA ILE A 199 19.16 0.64 0.90
C ILE A 199 19.59 1.90 1.67
N ALA A 200 20.18 2.88 1.00
CA ALA A 200 20.64 4.13 1.61
C ALA A 200 19.46 4.96 2.17
N ALA A 201 18.29 4.89 1.55
CA ALA A 201 17.07 5.52 2.05
C ALA A 201 16.44 4.77 3.25
N GLY A 202 16.90 3.54 3.56
CA GLY A 202 16.41 2.73 4.68
C GLY A 202 15.24 1.81 4.32
N ALA A 203 15.10 1.41 3.05
CA ALA A 203 14.06 0.48 2.64
C ALA A 203 14.24 -0.90 3.32
N GLU A 204 13.17 -1.40 3.91
CA GLU A 204 13.15 -2.73 4.55
C GLU A 204 12.67 -3.83 3.58
N ILE A 205 11.93 -3.45 2.54
CA ILE A 205 11.43 -4.35 1.50
C ILE A 205 11.82 -3.76 0.14
N ILE A 206 12.64 -4.49 -0.60
CA ILE A 206 13.09 -4.10 -1.94
C ILE A 206 12.58 -5.12 -2.95
N GLY A 207 11.86 -4.66 -3.95
CA GLY A 207 11.40 -5.44 -5.09
C GLY A 207 12.31 -5.18 -6.29
N VAL A 208 12.99 -6.20 -6.77
CA VAL A 208 13.80 -6.12 -8.00
C VAL A 208 12.92 -6.52 -9.19
N ASN A 209 12.74 -5.60 -10.16
CA ASN A 209 11.85 -5.77 -11.31
C ASN A 209 12.62 -5.67 -12.65
#